data_451c51a2272dd96cacd4332cad0a1f19
#
_entry.id   451c51a2272dd96cacd4332cad0a1f19
#
_cell.length_a   1.000
_cell.length_b   1.000
_cell.length_c   1.000
_cell.angle_alpha   90.00
_cell.angle_beta   90.00
_cell.angle_gamma   90.00
#
_symmetry.space_group_name_H-M   'P 1'
#
loop_
_entity.id
_entity.type
_entity.pdbx_description
1 polymer ?
#
loop_
_entity_poly.entity_id
_entity_poly.type
_entity_poly.pdbx_seq_one_letter_code
_entity_poly.pdbx_strand_id
1 'polypeptide(L)'
;MPKNLLIYLLEKYPNKNWDIIGLSQNHNITYDFVEKNKNKFWSWNFLSCNKNITMDIILLHYNNPWSFDFISLNKNITLDFIKKKVNMFNWSILSENKNITINIIENFINKPWDWKLLSTNPNITFEFIEKYINKPWDWNLLSNNKNLPITFIEKYIDKPWSFEVISANYYIPINLIEKYPHKFWNLYSIGYTYIKNLIKIDEDILYIEENLNNPEYFYNITKNKNVTIDIIEKYINKNWDWNEIFYNKKITSKFIQTLKKNNKNINWNKISENKHITTRFIENNINSPLKWFYLSNNPNLTLKFIKKYKNNINFFILSYNKFTYHNNLIQKINKRLKIFYYLKHNKNLYDIIRYTLTNFL
;
A
#
# COMPACT_ATOMS: atom_id res chain seq x y z
N MET A 1 -1.84 23.50 -13.03
CA MET A 1 -1.81 22.03 -13.13
C MET A 1 -3.23 21.50 -13.07
N PRO A 2 -3.60 20.48 -13.86
CA PRO A 2 -4.93 19.87 -13.75
C PRO A 2 -5.12 19.26 -12.37
N LYS A 3 -6.32 19.41 -11.76
CA LYS A 3 -6.63 18.80 -10.46
C LYS A 3 -6.57 17.27 -10.52
N ASN A 4 -7.00 16.70 -11.64
CA ASN A 4 -6.97 15.27 -11.90
C ASN A 4 -6.21 15.01 -13.21
N LEU A 5 -5.02 14.44 -13.10
CA LEU A 5 -4.15 14.23 -14.24
C LEU A 5 -4.69 13.16 -15.19
N LEU A 6 -5.29 12.10 -14.67
CA LEU A 6 -5.83 11.01 -15.51
C LEU A 6 -6.99 11.52 -16.37
N ILE A 7 -7.97 12.22 -15.75
CA ILE A 7 -9.12 12.78 -16.48
C ILE A 7 -8.64 13.77 -17.56
N TYR A 8 -7.71 14.66 -17.22
CA TYR A 8 -7.11 15.57 -18.19
C TYR A 8 -6.46 14.82 -19.38
N LEU A 9 -5.77 13.72 -19.14
CA LEU A 9 -5.14 12.94 -20.20
C LEU A 9 -6.17 12.20 -21.06
N LEU A 10 -7.25 11.70 -20.46
CA LEU A 10 -8.38 11.07 -21.17
C LEU A 10 -9.07 12.04 -22.12
N GLU A 11 -9.31 13.28 -21.67
CA GLU A 11 -9.90 14.33 -22.48
C GLU A 11 -8.94 14.80 -23.60
N LYS A 12 -7.64 14.86 -23.31
CA LYS A 12 -6.64 15.32 -24.28
C LYS A 12 -6.27 14.27 -25.32
N TYR A 13 -6.33 13.01 -24.97
CA TYR A 13 -5.93 11.88 -25.83
C TYR A 13 -7.04 10.82 -25.92
N PRO A 14 -8.28 11.18 -26.31
CA PRO A 14 -9.45 10.28 -26.26
C PRO A 14 -9.29 9.03 -27.13
N ASN A 15 -8.55 9.16 -28.25
CA ASN A 15 -8.38 8.09 -29.25
C ASN A 15 -7.18 7.17 -28.97
N LYS A 16 -6.52 7.31 -27.81
CA LYS A 16 -5.48 6.37 -27.41
C LYS A 16 -6.09 5.08 -26.87
N ASN A 17 -5.34 4.00 -26.94
CA ASN A 17 -5.79 2.69 -26.45
C ASN A 17 -5.82 2.67 -24.91
N TRP A 18 -6.92 3.18 -24.34
CA TRP A 18 -7.18 3.15 -22.90
C TRP A 18 -7.85 1.84 -22.52
N ASP A 19 -7.39 1.23 -21.43
CA ASP A 19 -8.07 0.06 -20.86
C ASP A 19 -9.24 0.50 -19.98
N ILE A 20 -10.46 0.15 -20.38
CA ILE A 20 -11.67 0.55 -19.67
C ILE A 20 -11.80 -0.14 -18.30
N ILE A 21 -11.26 -1.36 -18.16
CA ILE A 21 -11.21 -2.08 -16.88
C ILE A 21 -10.29 -1.34 -15.93
N GLY A 22 -9.07 -1.01 -16.39
CA GLY A 22 -8.11 -0.23 -15.62
C GLY A 22 -8.65 1.14 -15.21
N LEU A 23 -9.38 1.82 -16.10
CA LEU A 23 -10.05 3.08 -15.79
C LEU A 23 -11.14 2.88 -14.73
N SER A 24 -12.00 1.87 -14.86
CA SER A 24 -13.11 1.63 -13.94
C SER A 24 -12.66 1.40 -12.50
N GLN A 25 -11.52 0.73 -12.28
CA GLN A 25 -10.94 0.54 -10.93
C GLN A 25 -10.02 1.69 -10.48
N ASN A 26 -9.67 2.62 -11.37
CA ASN A 26 -8.71 3.68 -11.04
C ASN A 26 -9.32 4.72 -10.09
N HIS A 27 -8.60 4.98 -9.01
CA HIS A 27 -9.00 5.93 -7.97
C HIS A 27 -9.06 7.40 -8.41
N ASN A 28 -8.59 7.72 -9.61
CA ASN A 28 -8.69 9.07 -10.18
C ASN A 28 -9.97 9.25 -11.02
N ILE A 29 -10.71 8.19 -11.31
CA ILE A 29 -12.00 8.27 -11.98
C ILE A 29 -13.08 8.62 -10.96
N THR A 30 -13.84 9.68 -11.25
CA THR A 30 -15.00 10.13 -10.45
C THR A 30 -16.29 9.69 -11.11
N TYR A 31 -17.37 9.57 -10.32
CA TYR A 31 -18.68 9.24 -10.88
C TYR A 31 -19.16 10.26 -11.90
N ASP A 32 -18.94 11.56 -11.67
CA ASP A 32 -19.28 12.64 -12.62
C ASP A 32 -18.63 12.42 -13.99
N PHE A 33 -17.38 11.91 -14.01
CA PHE A 33 -16.70 11.58 -15.25
C PHE A 33 -17.31 10.35 -15.93
N VAL A 34 -17.71 9.34 -15.15
CA VAL A 34 -18.41 8.15 -15.66
C VAL A 34 -19.73 8.57 -16.29
N GLU A 35 -20.54 9.38 -15.63
CA GLU A 35 -21.85 9.85 -16.09
C GLU A 35 -21.74 10.66 -17.37
N LYS A 36 -20.79 11.61 -17.45
CA LYS A 36 -20.50 12.39 -18.68
C LYS A 36 -20.03 11.53 -19.85
N ASN A 37 -19.51 10.35 -19.57
CA ASN A 37 -18.97 9.43 -20.57
C ASN A 37 -19.70 8.07 -20.55
N LYS A 38 -21.02 8.07 -20.27
CA LYS A 38 -21.83 6.85 -20.13
C LYS A 38 -21.86 5.98 -21.39
N ASN A 39 -21.56 6.55 -22.55
CA ASN A 39 -21.47 5.80 -23.81
C ASN A 39 -20.22 4.92 -23.92
N LYS A 40 -19.26 5.02 -22.97
CA LYS A 40 -18.12 4.11 -22.86
C LYS A 40 -18.58 2.82 -22.19
N PHE A 41 -17.94 1.69 -22.56
CA PHE A 41 -18.22 0.37 -21.97
C PHE A 41 -17.58 0.22 -20.59
N TRP A 42 -18.03 1.01 -19.58
CA TRP A 42 -17.53 0.90 -18.22
C TRP A 42 -17.71 -0.49 -17.63
N SER A 43 -16.73 -0.96 -16.88
CA SER A 43 -16.88 -2.18 -16.07
C SER A 43 -17.59 -1.84 -14.77
N TRP A 44 -18.88 -2.09 -14.70
CA TRP A 44 -19.72 -1.81 -13.51
C TRP A 44 -19.28 -2.63 -12.29
N ASN A 45 -18.73 -3.83 -12.49
CA ASN A 45 -18.12 -4.59 -11.41
C ASN A 45 -17.02 -3.79 -10.72
N PHE A 46 -16.04 -3.29 -11.47
CA PHE A 46 -14.93 -2.52 -10.91
C PHE A 46 -15.36 -1.11 -10.45
N LEU A 47 -16.34 -0.49 -11.10
CA LEU A 47 -16.94 0.74 -10.59
C LEU A 47 -17.60 0.51 -9.23
N SER A 48 -18.32 -0.61 -9.05
CA SER A 48 -19.00 -0.94 -7.80
C SER A 48 -18.07 -1.00 -6.59
N CYS A 49 -16.81 -1.41 -6.76
CA CYS A 49 -15.81 -1.42 -5.68
C CYS A 49 -14.85 -0.21 -5.71
N ASN A 50 -15.02 0.72 -6.64
CA ASN A 50 -14.17 1.89 -6.72
C ASN A 50 -14.39 2.82 -5.51
N LYS A 51 -13.31 3.29 -4.89
CA LYS A 51 -13.37 4.14 -3.69
C LYS A 51 -14.09 5.49 -3.86
N ASN A 52 -14.24 5.98 -5.10
CA ASN A 52 -14.96 7.22 -5.38
C ASN A 52 -16.46 6.99 -5.61
N ILE A 53 -16.89 5.74 -5.61
CA ILE A 53 -18.30 5.37 -5.66
C ILE A 53 -18.76 5.15 -4.20
N THR A 54 -19.57 6.07 -3.70
CA THR A 54 -20.14 6.01 -2.36
C THR A 54 -21.48 5.28 -2.38
N MET A 55 -21.97 4.90 -1.23
CA MET A 55 -23.27 4.25 -1.09
C MET A 55 -24.42 5.18 -1.52
N ASP A 56 -24.26 6.50 -1.30
CA ASP A 56 -25.25 7.50 -1.78
C ASP A 56 -25.29 7.59 -3.30
N ILE A 57 -24.15 7.52 -3.97
CA ILE A 57 -24.09 7.46 -5.45
C ILE A 57 -24.82 6.23 -5.96
N ILE A 58 -24.61 5.05 -5.33
CA ILE A 58 -25.28 3.81 -5.71
C ILE A 58 -26.78 3.92 -5.52
N LEU A 59 -27.24 4.51 -4.42
CA LEU A 59 -28.68 4.72 -4.15
C LEU A 59 -29.30 5.71 -5.11
N LEU A 60 -28.61 6.82 -5.40
CA LEU A 60 -29.10 7.86 -6.32
C LEU A 60 -29.21 7.33 -7.75
N HIS A 61 -28.28 6.46 -8.16
CA HIS A 61 -28.19 5.91 -9.51
C HIS A 61 -28.45 4.39 -9.53
N TYR A 62 -29.44 3.94 -8.74
CA TYR A 62 -29.70 2.52 -8.50
C TYR A 62 -30.02 1.71 -9.77
N ASN A 63 -30.55 2.35 -10.80
CA ASN A 63 -30.86 1.71 -12.09
C ASN A 63 -29.64 1.32 -12.92
N ASN A 64 -28.44 1.74 -12.54
CA ASN A 64 -27.22 1.29 -13.19
C ASN A 64 -26.92 -0.18 -12.82
N PRO A 65 -26.23 -0.94 -13.66
CA PRO A 65 -25.99 -2.35 -13.44
C PRO A 65 -24.88 -2.60 -12.39
N TRP A 66 -25.09 -2.10 -11.17
CA TRP A 66 -24.19 -2.30 -10.04
C TRP A 66 -24.07 -3.78 -9.65
N SER A 67 -22.87 -4.23 -9.35
CA SER A 67 -22.62 -5.57 -8.85
C SER A 67 -22.56 -5.58 -7.32
N PHE A 68 -23.50 -6.24 -6.65
CA PHE A 68 -23.52 -6.33 -5.20
C PHE A 68 -22.36 -7.16 -4.63
N ASP A 69 -21.81 -8.13 -5.37
CA ASP A 69 -20.57 -8.82 -4.98
C ASP A 69 -19.40 -7.82 -4.89
N PHE A 70 -19.25 -6.93 -5.87
CA PHE A 70 -18.20 -5.90 -5.85
C PHE A 70 -18.54 -4.75 -4.91
N ILE A 71 -19.81 -4.38 -4.70
CA ILE A 71 -20.23 -3.44 -3.64
C ILE A 71 -19.82 -4.00 -2.27
N SER A 72 -19.95 -5.32 -2.04
CA SER A 72 -19.51 -5.97 -0.79
C SER A 72 -18.04 -5.70 -0.47
N LEU A 73 -17.19 -5.52 -1.49
CA LEU A 73 -15.78 -5.18 -1.35
C LEU A 73 -15.51 -3.67 -1.31
N ASN A 74 -16.54 -2.82 -1.52
CA ASN A 74 -16.36 -1.37 -1.52
C ASN A 74 -16.02 -0.88 -0.10
N LYS A 75 -14.94 -0.11 0.01
CA LYS A 75 -14.49 0.42 1.31
C LYS A 75 -15.44 1.47 1.92
N ASN A 76 -16.36 2.03 1.13
CA ASN A 76 -17.35 3.00 1.61
C ASN A 76 -18.64 2.32 2.10
N ILE A 77 -18.66 0.97 2.21
CA ILE A 77 -19.83 0.24 2.71
C ILE A 77 -20.22 0.76 4.09
N THR A 78 -21.52 0.94 4.31
CA THR A 78 -22.08 1.45 5.59
C THR A 78 -23.14 0.51 6.13
N LEU A 79 -23.33 0.52 7.47
CA LEU A 79 -24.37 -0.24 8.13
C LEU A 79 -25.76 0.09 7.55
N ASP A 80 -26.05 1.38 7.33
CA ASP A 80 -27.36 1.83 6.82
C ASP A 80 -27.64 1.33 5.41
N PHE A 81 -26.61 1.30 4.55
CA PHE A 81 -26.74 0.75 3.21
C PHE A 81 -27.00 -0.76 3.26
N ILE A 82 -26.29 -1.50 4.12
CA ILE A 82 -26.49 -2.93 4.31
C ILE A 82 -27.93 -3.20 4.82
N LYS A 83 -28.44 -2.42 5.79
CA LYS A 83 -29.83 -2.52 6.28
C LYS A 83 -30.84 -2.35 5.15
N LYS A 84 -30.65 -1.32 4.29
CA LYS A 84 -31.56 -1.04 3.17
C LYS A 84 -31.55 -2.11 2.09
N LYS A 85 -30.46 -2.86 1.94
CA LYS A 85 -30.23 -3.79 0.83
C LYS A 85 -29.82 -5.19 1.29
N VAL A 86 -30.22 -5.60 2.49
CA VAL A 86 -29.78 -6.80 3.21
C VAL A 86 -29.83 -8.11 2.42
N ASN A 87 -30.81 -8.25 1.55
CA ASN A 87 -31.01 -9.48 0.74
C ASN A 87 -30.18 -9.51 -0.56
N MET A 88 -29.47 -8.42 -0.87
CA MET A 88 -28.69 -8.31 -2.09
C MET A 88 -27.23 -8.73 -1.87
N PHE A 89 -26.78 -8.88 -0.62
CA PHE A 89 -25.39 -9.15 -0.30
C PHE A 89 -25.03 -10.63 -0.31
N ASN A 90 -23.88 -10.95 -0.88
CA ASN A 90 -23.16 -12.19 -0.61
C ASN A 90 -22.34 -12.00 0.67
N TRP A 91 -22.78 -12.62 1.77
CA TRP A 91 -22.19 -12.44 3.11
C TRP A 91 -20.77 -13.01 3.21
N SER A 92 -20.46 -14.06 2.43
CA SER A 92 -19.09 -14.57 2.36
C SER A 92 -18.14 -13.53 1.75
N ILE A 93 -18.52 -12.93 0.62
CA ILE A 93 -17.72 -11.86 0.00
C ILE A 93 -17.64 -10.63 0.93
N LEU A 94 -18.74 -10.28 1.59
CA LEU A 94 -18.78 -9.18 2.55
C LEU A 94 -17.80 -9.42 3.73
N SER A 95 -17.58 -10.68 4.11
CA SER A 95 -16.61 -11.07 5.15
C SER A 95 -15.16 -10.75 4.81
N GLU A 96 -14.80 -10.65 3.52
CA GLU A 96 -13.46 -10.24 3.07
C GLU A 96 -13.19 -8.74 3.26
N ASN A 97 -14.26 -7.92 3.40
CA ASN A 97 -14.12 -6.47 3.43
C ASN A 97 -13.53 -6.00 4.76
N LYS A 98 -12.30 -5.49 4.73
CA LYS A 98 -11.57 -5.00 5.90
C LYS A 98 -12.21 -3.78 6.60
N ASN A 99 -13.24 -3.18 5.99
CA ASN A 99 -13.99 -2.07 6.60
C ASN A 99 -15.27 -2.55 7.33
N ILE A 100 -15.56 -3.85 7.32
CA ILE A 100 -16.62 -4.42 8.14
C ILE A 100 -16.20 -4.33 9.60
N THR A 101 -17.02 -3.65 10.40
CA THR A 101 -16.80 -3.44 11.83
C THR A 101 -17.57 -4.47 12.65
N ILE A 102 -17.15 -4.66 13.90
CA ILE A 102 -17.87 -5.50 14.87
C ILE A 102 -19.36 -5.11 14.96
N ASN A 103 -19.66 -3.81 14.97
CA ASN A 103 -21.05 -3.32 14.99
C ASN A 103 -21.87 -3.82 13.79
N ILE A 104 -21.28 -3.88 12.58
CA ILE A 104 -21.95 -4.44 11.40
C ILE A 104 -22.19 -5.94 11.60
N ILE A 105 -21.18 -6.68 12.05
CA ILE A 105 -21.29 -8.13 12.25
C ILE A 105 -22.38 -8.45 13.27
N GLU A 106 -22.43 -7.73 14.40
CA GLU A 106 -23.41 -7.95 15.46
C GLU A 106 -24.86 -7.60 15.04
N ASN A 107 -25.03 -6.53 14.25
CA ASN A 107 -26.36 -6.21 13.70
C ASN A 107 -26.91 -7.32 12.78
N PHE A 108 -26.03 -8.16 12.24
CA PHE A 108 -26.38 -9.23 11.29
C PHE A 108 -25.77 -10.57 11.69
N ILE A 109 -25.64 -10.85 12.98
CA ILE A 109 -24.92 -12.04 13.51
C ILE A 109 -25.46 -13.37 13.00
N ASN A 110 -26.75 -13.44 12.64
CA ASN A 110 -27.40 -14.63 12.12
C ASN A 110 -27.28 -14.79 10.60
N LYS A 111 -26.61 -13.88 9.92
CA LYS A 111 -26.33 -14.02 8.48
C LYS A 111 -25.15 -14.98 8.26
N PRO A 112 -25.04 -15.59 7.07
CA PRO A 112 -24.02 -16.60 6.79
C PRO A 112 -22.63 -15.95 6.55
N TRP A 113 -22.07 -15.34 7.59
CA TRP A 113 -20.72 -14.83 7.60
C TRP A 113 -19.70 -15.95 7.40
N ASP A 114 -18.65 -15.71 6.61
CA ASP A 114 -17.48 -16.56 6.55
C ASP A 114 -16.52 -16.21 7.70
N TRP A 115 -16.56 -16.98 8.79
CA TRP A 115 -15.74 -16.76 9.98
C TRP A 115 -14.25 -16.94 9.74
N LYS A 116 -13.88 -17.78 8.77
CA LYS A 116 -12.49 -17.92 8.35
C LYS A 116 -11.98 -16.61 7.73
N LEU A 117 -12.75 -16.00 6.83
CA LEU A 117 -12.41 -14.69 6.24
C LEU A 117 -12.45 -13.58 7.30
N LEU A 118 -13.44 -13.59 8.21
CA LEU A 118 -13.49 -12.66 9.33
C LEU A 118 -12.27 -12.78 10.25
N SER A 119 -11.66 -13.94 10.38
CA SER A 119 -10.40 -14.12 11.15
C SER A 119 -9.24 -13.27 10.62
N THR A 120 -9.30 -12.82 9.36
CA THR A 120 -8.30 -11.90 8.78
C THR A 120 -8.67 -10.42 8.91
N ASN A 121 -9.88 -10.11 9.42
CA ASN A 121 -10.35 -8.73 9.50
C ASN A 121 -9.64 -7.96 10.64
N PRO A 122 -8.98 -6.83 10.36
CA PRO A 122 -8.23 -6.08 11.36
C PRO A 122 -9.10 -5.44 12.47
N ASN A 123 -10.43 -5.38 12.27
CA ASN A 123 -11.35 -4.83 13.27
C ASN A 123 -11.80 -5.88 14.31
N ILE A 124 -11.46 -7.15 14.14
CA ILE A 124 -11.80 -8.20 15.10
C ILE A 124 -10.91 -8.06 16.34
N THR A 125 -11.54 -7.93 17.50
CA THR A 125 -10.88 -7.83 18.81
C THR A 125 -10.98 -9.16 19.57
N PHE A 126 -10.14 -9.31 20.61
CA PHE A 126 -10.15 -10.53 21.44
C PHE A 126 -11.46 -10.67 22.19
N GLU A 127 -12.07 -9.56 22.66
CA GLU A 127 -13.38 -9.60 23.35
C GLU A 127 -14.48 -10.11 22.41
N PHE A 128 -14.42 -9.73 21.13
CA PHE A 128 -15.39 -10.22 20.14
C PHE A 128 -15.19 -11.71 19.86
N ILE A 129 -13.93 -12.18 19.78
CA ILE A 129 -13.65 -13.61 19.61
C ILE A 129 -14.14 -14.38 20.83
N GLU A 130 -13.92 -13.91 22.06
CA GLU A 130 -14.40 -14.53 23.29
C GLU A 130 -15.92 -14.60 23.35
N LYS A 131 -16.61 -13.51 23.02
CA LYS A 131 -18.08 -13.45 22.98
C LYS A 131 -18.66 -14.49 22.00
N TYR A 132 -17.95 -14.75 20.92
CA TYR A 132 -18.37 -15.69 19.87
C TYR A 132 -17.40 -16.85 19.69
N ILE A 133 -16.86 -17.37 20.78
CA ILE A 133 -15.78 -18.40 20.80
C ILE A 133 -16.18 -19.70 20.08
N ASN A 134 -17.47 -20.03 20.05
CA ASN A 134 -18.01 -21.22 19.42
C ASN A 134 -18.19 -21.07 17.89
N LYS A 135 -17.93 -19.91 17.33
CA LYS A 135 -17.92 -19.74 15.87
C LYS A 135 -16.68 -20.38 15.26
N PRO A 136 -16.74 -20.79 13.98
CA PRO A 136 -15.63 -21.50 13.34
C PRO A 136 -14.50 -20.55 12.93
N TRP A 137 -13.83 -19.95 13.93
CA TRP A 137 -12.65 -19.14 13.74
C TRP A 137 -11.48 -19.94 13.16
N ASP A 138 -10.73 -19.35 12.24
CA ASP A 138 -9.45 -19.88 11.78
C ASP A 138 -8.32 -19.33 12.67
N TRP A 139 -7.87 -20.12 13.63
CA TRP A 139 -6.84 -19.72 14.60
C TRP A 139 -5.47 -19.49 13.96
N ASN A 140 -5.18 -20.20 12.86
CA ASN A 140 -3.96 -19.96 12.10
C ASN A 140 -3.98 -18.54 11.47
N LEU A 141 -5.10 -18.13 10.87
CA LEU A 141 -5.25 -16.78 10.33
C LEU A 141 -5.29 -15.73 11.45
N LEU A 142 -5.92 -16.01 12.60
CA LEU A 142 -5.90 -15.15 13.78
C LEU A 142 -4.49 -14.92 14.32
N SER A 143 -3.56 -15.85 14.14
CA SER A 143 -2.13 -15.72 14.54
C SER A 143 -1.48 -14.48 13.92
N ASN A 144 -1.98 -13.97 12.80
CA ASN A 144 -1.49 -12.75 12.15
C ASN A 144 -2.16 -11.46 12.64
N ASN A 145 -3.16 -11.54 13.52
CA ASN A 145 -3.89 -10.39 14.03
C ASN A 145 -3.12 -9.72 15.19
N LYS A 146 -2.42 -8.63 14.89
CA LYS A 146 -1.58 -7.87 15.84
C LYS A 146 -2.36 -7.18 16.98
N ASN A 147 -3.69 -7.18 16.92
CA ASN A 147 -4.54 -6.59 17.97
C ASN A 147 -4.86 -7.58 19.10
N LEU A 148 -4.46 -8.85 18.97
CA LEU A 148 -4.65 -9.83 20.03
C LEU A 148 -3.52 -9.70 21.05
N PRO A 149 -3.81 -9.57 22.37
CA PRO A 149 -2.78 -9.55 23.39
C PRO A 149 -2.18 -10.96 23.59
N ILE A 150 -0.93 -11.01 24.01
CA ILE A 150 -0.25 -12.29 24.26
C ILE A 150 -0.95 -13.12 25.33
N THR A 151 -1.60 -12.46 26.30
CA THR A 151 -2.41 -13.10 27.35
C THR A 151 -3.63 -13.83 26.78
N PHE A 152 -4.20 -13.33 25.68
CA PHE A 152 -5.29 -14.02 24.99
C PHE A 152 -4.77 -15.28 24.27
N ILE A 153 -3.59 -15.19 23.63
CA ILE A 153 -2.95 -16.35 23.00
C ILE A 153 -2.62 -17.40 24.05
N GLU A 154 -2.10 -17.01 25.20
CA GLU A 154 -1.81 -17.91 26.31
C GLU A 154 -3.08 -18.56 26.87
N LYS A 155 -4.17 -17.80 27.08
CA LYS A 155 -5.46 -18.32 27.55
C LYS A 155 -6.02 -19.44 26.65
N TYR A 156 -5.78 -19.31 25.34
CA TYR A 156 -6.25 -20.26 24.33
C TYR A 156 -5.11 -21.03 23.66
N ILE A 157 -4.05 -21.34 24.41
CA ILE A 157 -2.80 -21.90 23.90
C ILE A 157 -2.96 -23.23 23.15
N ASP A 158 -4.02 -23.99 23.46
CA ASP A 158 -4.31 -25.29 22.84
C ASP A 158 -5.09 -25.19 21.54
N LYS A 159 -5.50 -23.97 21.14
CA LYS A 159 -6.08 -23.76 19.82
C LYS A 159 -5.01 -23.91 18.74
N PRO A 160 -5.38 -24.22 17.49
CA PRO A 160 -4.42 -24.46 16.41
C PRO A 160 -3.80 -23.18 15.88
N TRP A 161 -3.07 -22.47 16.74
CA TRP A 161 -2.29 -21.28 16.39
C TRP A 161 -1.10 -21.63 15.49
N SER A 162 -0.71 -20.71 14.60
CA SER A 162 0.61 -20.75 13.98
C SER A 162 1.64 -20.07 14.87
N PHE A 163 2.37 -20.86 15.66
CA PHE A 163 3.43 -20.34 16.55
C PHE A 163 4.60 -19.75 15.77
N GLU A 164 4.83 -20.17 14.52
CA GLU A 164 5.78 -19.54 13.61
C GLU A 164 5.39 -18.08 13.33
N VAL A 165 4.13 -17.83 12.98
CA VAL A 165 3.59 -16.47 12.70
C VAL A 165 3.58 -15.63 13.97
N ILE A 166 3.14 -16.20 15.11
CA ILE A 166 3.13 -15.54 16.41
C ILE A 166 4.56 -15.11 16.78
N SER A 167 5.54 -15.99 16.63
CA SER A 167 6.95 -15.71 16.91
C SER A 167 7.53 -14.54 16.10
N ALA A 168 7.03 -14.34 14.88
CA ALA A 168 7.47 -13.24 13.99
C ALA A 168 6.75 -11.92 14.27
N ASN A 169 5.52 -11.96 14.80
CA ASN A 169 4.65 -10.79 14.90
C ASN A 169 4.58 -10.20 16.31
N TYR A 170 4.93 -10.96 17.35
CA TYR A 170 4.76 -10.58 18.75
C TYR A 170 6.07 -10.58 19.51
N TYR A 171 6.14 -9.75 20.55
CA TYR A 171 7.15 -9.89 21.58
C TYR A 171 6.75 -11.05 22.51
N ILE A 172 7.44 -12.17 22.40
CA ILE A 172 7.12 -13.38 23.16
C ILE A 172 7.97 -13.41 24.45
N PRO A 173 7.36 -13.33 25.63
CA PRO A 173 8.09 -13.46 26.88
C PRO A 173 8.77 -14.83 27.02
N ILE A 174 10.01 -14.88 27.51
CA ILE A 174 10.80 -16.12 27.66
C ILE A 174 10.05 -17.13 28.51
N ASN A 175 9.43 -16.69 29.60
CA ASN A 175 8.65 -17.57 30.49
C ASN A 175 7.46 -18.26 29.75
N LEU A 176 6.93 -17.67 28.70
CA LEU A 176 5.91 -18.34 27.91
C LEU A 176 6.47 -19.48 27.06
N ILE A 177 7.67 -19.28 26.52
CA ILE A 177 8.40 -20.34 25.79
C ILE A 177 8.76 -21.49 26.71
N GLU A 178 9.29 -21.18 27.89
CA GLU A 178 9.65 -22.17 28.93
C GLU A 178 8.43 -22.94 29.42
N LYS A 179 7.28 -22.27 29.56
CA LYS A 179 6.02 -22.90 29.98
C LYS A 179 5.44 -23.84 28.92
N TYR A 180 5.65 -23.55 27.63
CA TYR A 180 5.09 -24.31 26.51
C TYR A 180 6.19 -24.70 25.49
N PRO A 181 7.22 -25.43 25.89
CA PRO A 181 8.38 -25.74 25.04
C PRO A 181 8.04 -26.69 23.88
N HIS A 182 6.92 -27.42 23.95
CA HIS A 182 6.42 -28.31 22.90
C HIS A 182 5.74 -27.62 21.74
N LYS A 183 5.47 -26.30 21.84
CA LYS A 183 4.91 -25.52 20.72
C LYS A 183 6.02 -25.18 19.73
N PHE A 184 5.68 -25.11 18.44
CA PHE A 184 6.63 -24.86 17.35
C PHE A 184 7.04 -23.37 17.28
N TRP A 185 7.73 -22.87 18.32
CA TRP A 185 8.27 -21.52 18.37
C TRP A 185 9.38 -21.32 17.33
N ASN A 186 9.30 -20.27 16.55
CA ASN A 186 10.41 -19.86 15.68
C ASN A 186 11.42 -19.03 16.50
N LEU A 187 12.40 -19.71 17.09
CA LEU A 187 13.40 -19.10 17.98
C LEU A 187 14.26 -18.05 17.25
N TYR A 188 14.48 -18.22 15.95
CA TYR A 188 15.19 -17.22 15.14
C TYR A 188 14.39 -15.91 15.04
N SER A 189 13.10 -15.98 14.74
CA SER A 189 12.22 -14.81 14.70
C SER A 189 12.07 -14.14 16.05
N ILE A 190 12.01 -14.93 17.14
CA ILE A 190 11.96 -14.41 18.51
C ILE A 190 13.27 -13.67 18.83
N GLY A 191 14.42 -14.28 18.58
CA GLY A 191 15.73 -13.66 18.77
C GLY A 191 15.87 -12.36 18.00
N TYR A 192 15.48 -12.32 16.73
CA TYR A 192 15.46 -11.11 15.91
C TYR A 192 14.56 -10.01 16.49
N THR A 193 13.39 -10.37 17.03
CA THR A 193 12.46 -9.42 17.64
C THR A 193 13.01 -8.85 18.95
N TYR A 194 13.67 -9.68 19.77
CA TYR A 194 14.38 -9.22 20.96
C TYR A 194 15.51 -8.27 20.61
N ILE A 195 16.39 -8.66 19.70
CA ILE A 195 17.51 -7.85 19.22
C ILE A 195 17.00 -6.51 18.68
N LYS A 196 15.98 -6.52 17.81
CA LYS A 196 15.39 -5.31 17.22
C LYS A 196 14.83 -4.33 18.26
N ASN A 197 14.30 -4.82 19.37
CA ASN A 197 13.75 -3.98 20.45
C ASN A 197 14.81 -3.51 21.45
N LEU A 198 15.92 -4.23 21.60
CA LEU A 198 17.07 -3.85 22.45
C LEU A 198 17.99 -2.83 21.75
N ILE A 199 18.02 -2.85 20.42
CA ILE A 199 18.98 -2.12 19.60
C ILE A 199 18.31 -0.87 18.99
N LYS A 200 18.66 0.31 19.47
CA LYS A 200 18.45 1.57 18.74
C LYS A 200 19.42 1.64 17.56
N ILE A 201 18.90 1.97 16.44
CA ILE A 201 19.37 2.32 15.07
C ILE A 201 20.89 2.35 14.75
N ASP A 202 21.79 2.64 15.69
CA ASP A 202 23.24 2.74 15.44
C ASP A 202 23.97 1.38 15.37
N GLU A 203 23.31 0.29 15.74
CA GLU A 203 23.89 -1.06 15.82
C GLU A 203 23.66 -1.91 14.55
N ASP A 204 22.78 -1.48 13.62
CA ASP A 204 22.62 -2.16 12.31
C ASP A 204 23.95 -2.16 11.52
N ILE A 205 24.80 -1.14 11.70
CA ILE A 205 26.11 -1.02 11.06
C ILE A 205 27.12 -1.97 11.72
N LEU A 206 27.12 -2.05 13.03
CA LEU A 206 28.01 -2.94 13.78
C LEU A 206 27.72 -4.43 13.44
N TYR A 207 26.43 -4.78 13.36
CA TYR A 207 26.00 -6.12 13.01
C TYR A 207 26.35 -6.49 11.55
N ILE A 208 26.35 -5.53 10.64
CA ILE A 208 26.86 -5.72 9.26
C ILE A 208 28.35 -6.03 9.28
N GLU A 209 29.14 -5.33 10.12
CA GLU A 209 30.58 -5.51 10.21
C GLU A 209 30.96 -6.88 10.77
N GLU A 210 30.21 -7.40 11.75
CA GLU A 210 30.40 -8.75 12.30
C GLU A 210 30.08 -9.87 11.31
N ASN A 211 29.17 -9.62 10.33
CA ASN A 211 28.74 -10.60 9.34
C ASN A 211 29.36 -10.42 7.95
N LEU A 212 30.43 -9.61 7.84
CA LEU A 212 31.10 -9.32 6.55
C LEU A 212 31.54 -10.58 5.77
N ASN A 213 31.86 -11.66 6.46
CA ASN A 213 32.35 -12.90 5.84
C ASN A 213 31.26 -13.95 5.61
N ASN A 214 30.00 -13.65 5.94
CA ASN A 214 28.88 -14.57 5.67
C ASN A 214 28.30 -14.32 4.27
N PRO A 215 28.45 -15.23 3.30
CA PRO A 215 27.99 -15.01 1.92
C PRO A 215 26.46 -14.84 1.79
N GLU A 216 25.66 -15.50 2.65
CA GLU A 216 24.21 -15.47 2.61
C GLU A 216 23.64 -14.23 3.31
N TYR A 217 24.40 -13.61 4.19
CA TYR A 217 23.95 -12.49 5.00
C TYR A 217 23.48 -11.33 4.14
N PHE A 218 24.31 -10.87 3.18
CA PHE A 218 23.98 -9.73 2.32
C PHE A 218 22.77 -9.98 1.42
N TYR A 219 22.62 -11.21 0.93
CA TYR A 219 21.44 -11.61 0.16
C TYR A 219 20.17 -11.47 1.01
N ASN A 220 20.19 -11.98 2.23
CA ASN A 220 19.04 -12.00 3.15
C ASN A 220 18.64 -10.60 3.64
N ILE A 221 19.61 -9.73 3.96
CA ILE A 221 19.33 -8.37 4.44
C ILE A 221 18.93 -7.39 3.33
N THR A 222 19.07 -7.75 2.06
CA THR A 222 18.74 -6.84 0.92
C THR A 222 17.33 -6.26 1.03
N LYS A 223 16.36 -7.02 1.54
CA LYS A 223 14.97 -6.58 1.73
C LYS A 223 14.79 -5.62 2.91
N ASN A 224 15.75 -5.54 3.82
CA ASN A 224 15.65 -4.65 4.97
C ASN A 224 15.57 -3.19 4.52
N LYS A 225 14.54 -2.47 5.01
CA LYS A 225 14.33 -1.05 4.67
C LYS A 225 15.46 -0.12 5.13
N ASN A 226 16.19 -0.49 6.17
CA ASN A 226 17.30 0.27 6.73
C ASN A 226 18.59 0.12 5.90
N VAL A 227 18.68 -0.90 5.04
CA VAL A 227 19.78 -1.05 4.09
C VAL A 227 19.62 0.00 2.99
N THR A 228 20.39 1.07 3.10
CA THR A 228 20.40 2.20 2.14
C THR A 228 21.32 1.93 0.94
N ILE A 229 21.20 2.77 -0.09
CA ILE A 229 22.12 2.70 -1.25
C ILE A 229 23.57 2.96 -0.82
N ASP A 230 23.80 3.83 0.17
CA ASP A 230 25.17 4.13 0.66
C ASP A 230 25.81 2.89 1.32
N ILE A 231 25.05 2.09 2.06
CA ILE A 231 25.51 0.81 2.61
C ILE A 231 25.84 -0.17 1.46
N ILE A 232 24.98 -0.24 0.45
CA ILE A 232 25.20 -1.12 -0.71
C ILE A 232 26.47 -0.68 -1.48
N GLU A 233 26.70 0.63 -1.65
CA GLU A 233 27.93 1.16 -2.28
C GLU A 233 29.18 0.85 -1.46
N LYS A 234 29.12 0.99 -0.12
CA LYS A 234 30.24 0.64 0.79
C LYS A 234 30.65 -0.84 0.65
N TYR A 235 29.68 -1.74 0.49
CA TYR A 235 29.88 -3.19 0.42
C TYR A 235 29.52 -3.77 -0.95
N ILE A 236 29.82 -3.05 -2.04
CA ILE A 236 29.34 -3.33 -3.40
C ILE A 236 29.74 -4.72 -3.94
N ASN A 237 30.84 -5.31 -3.43
CA ASN A 237 31.34 -6.61 -3.85
C ASN A 237 30.74 -7.78 -3.07
N LYS A 238 29.87 -7.53 -2.11
CA LYS A 238 29.18 -8.58 -1.36
C LYS A 238 28.04 -9.18 -2.16
N ASN A 239 27.52 -10.33 -1.71
CA ASN A 239 26.49 -11.09 -2.41
C ASN A 239 25.08 -10.53 -2.16
N TRP A 240 24.79 -9.37 -2.74
CA TRP A 240 23.49 -8.74 -2.68
C TRP A 240 22.47 -9.41 -3.61
N ASP A 241 21.19 -9.41 -3.24
CA ASP A 241 20.10 -9.64 -4.19
C ASP A 241 19.90 -8.41 -5.08
N TRP A 242 20.63 -8.37 -6.21
CA TRP A 242 20.61 -7.25 -7.15
C TRP A 242 19.22 -7.02 -7.76
N ASN A 243 18.41 -8.07 -7.95
CA ASN A 243 17.04 -7.92 -8.47
C ASN A 243 16.17 -7.18 -7.48
N GLU A 244 16.28 -7.52 -6.19
CA GLU A 244 15.58 -6.82 -5.11
C GLU A 244 16.01 -5.36 -4.99
N ILE A 245 17.32 -5.08 -5.08
CA ILE A 245 17.85 -3.71 -5.08
C ILE A 245 17.26 -2.90 -6.23
N PHE A 246 17.32 -3.42 -7.46
CA PHE A 246 16.81 -2.70 -8.63
C PHE A 246 15.30 -2.49 -8.60
N TYR A 247 14.55 -3.37 -7.95
CA TYR A 247 13.11 -3.28 -7.86
C TYR A 247 12.61 -2.35 -6.73
N ASN A 248 13.22 -2.43 -5.55
CA ASN A 248 12.68 -1.79 -4.33
C ASN A 248 13.48 -0.61 -3.78
N LYS A 249 14.78 -0.50 -4.07
CA LYS A 249 15.60 0.60 -3.52
C LYS A 249 15.46 1.87 -4.36
N LYS A 250 15.74 3.03 -3.75
CA LYS A 250 15.70 4.34 -4.42
C LYS A 250 16.93 4.52 -5.32
N ILE A 251 16.89 3.94 -6.51
CA ILE A 251 17.99 3.97 -7.48
C ILE A 251 18.23 5.39 -8.00
N THR A 252 19.50 5.84 -8.01
CA THR A 252 19.92 7.13 -8.52
C THR A 252 20.84 6.96 -9.76
N SER A 253 20.95 8.01 -10.59
CA SER A 253 21.88 7.97 -11.73
C SER A 253 23.34 7.87 -11.28
N LYS A 254 23.68 8.42 -10.08
CA LYS A 254 25.01 8.26 -9.47
C LYS A 254 25.28 6.79 -9.15
N PHE A 255 24.33 6.11 -8.53
CA PHE A 255 24.45 4.69 -8.20
C PHE A 255 24.63 3.82 -9.46
N ILE A 256 23.91 4.11 -10.55
CA ILE A 256 24.13 3.43 -11.84
C ILE A 256 25.57 3.62 -12.35
N GLN A 257 26.15 4.80 -12.19
CA GLN A 257 27.54 5.05 -12.57
C GLN A 257 28.50 4.24 -11.69
N THR A 258 28.26 4.17 -10.38
CA THR A 258 29.04 3.33 -9.45
C THR A 258 28.98 1.86 -9.85
N LEU A 259 27.80 1.34 -10.20
CA LEU A 259 27.62 -0.05 -10.68
C LEU A 259 28.42 -0.31 -11.96
N LYS A 260 28.38 0.60 -12.93
CA LYS A 260 29.16 0.48 -14.18
C LYS A 260 30.66 0.45 -13.93
N LYS A 261 31.16 1.33 -13.02
CA LYS A 261 32.58 1.35 -12.63
C LYS A 261 33.03 0.04 -11.98
N ASN A 262 32.13 -0.64 -11.26
CA ASN A 262 32.40 -1.91 -10.58
C ASN A 262 31.98 -3.13 -11.42
N ASN A 263 31.78 -2.99 -12.73
CA ASN A 263 31.39 -4.04 -13.67
C ASN A 263 30.18 -4.87 -13.21
N LYS A 264 29.22 -4.24 -12.50
CA LYS A 264 27.98 -4.93 -12.05
C LYS A 264 26.98 -4.97 -13.19
N ASN A 265 26.35 -6.12 -13.36
CA ASN A 265 25.27 -6.28 -14.33
C ASN A 265 24.03 -5.52 -13.88
N ILE A 266 23.50 -4.63 -14.74
CA ILE A 266 22.36 -3.77 -14.44
C ILE A 266 21.08 -4.35 -15.06
N ASN A 267 20.16 -4.81 -14.22
CA ASN A 267 18.87 -5.31 -14.69
C ASN A 267 17.88 -4.16 -14.95
N TRP A 268 17.91 -3.62 -16.18
CA TRP A 268 17.04 -2.52 -16.60
C TRP A 268 15.55 -2.87 -16.60
N ASN A 269 15.18 -4.15 -16.73
CA ASN A 269 13.79 -4.58 -16.60
C ASN A 269 13.29 -4.32 -15.18
N LYS A 270 14.06 -4.75 -14.16
CA LYS A 270 13.71 -4.51 -12.74
C LYS A 270 13.72 -3.04 -12.37
N ILE A 271 14.67 -2.27 -12.91
CA ILE A 271 14.69 -0.81 -12.76
C ILE A 271 13.42 -0.18 -13.36
N SER A 272 12.97 -0.65 -14.53
CA SER A 272 11.76 -0.13 -15.17
C SER A 272 10.49 -0.37 -14.35
N GLU A 273 10.42 -1.48 -13.59
CA GLU A 273 9.34 -1.82 -12.66
C GLU A 273 9.40 -1.00 -11.35
N ASN A 274 10.56 -0.39 -11.04
CA ASN A 274 10.80 0.26 -9.75
C ASN A 274 9.96 1.53 -9.59
N LYS A 275 9.13 1.56 -8.55
CA LYS A 275 8.21 2.67 -8.22
C LYS A 275 8.90 3.93 -7.69
N HIS A 276 10.18 3.84 -7.32
CA HIS A 276 10.94 4.94 -6.72
C HIS A 276 11.72 5.77 -7.74
N ILE A 277 11.91 5.28 -8.99
CA ILE A 277 12.59 6.06 -10.01
C ILE A 277 11.75 7.27 -10.42
N THR A 278 12.43 8.37 -10.69
CA THR A 278 11.81 9.64 -11.08
C THR A 278 11.86 9.85 -12.59
N THR A 279 11.04 10.76 -13.12
CA THR A 279 11.11 11.16 -14.54
C THR A 279 12.50 11.69 -14.91
N ARG A 280 13.18 12.42 -14.00
CA ARG A 280 14.57 12.87 -14.21
C ARG A 280 15.54 11.69 -14.33
N PHE A 281 15.39 10.65 -13.51
CA PHE A 281 16.21 9.44 -13.63
C PHE A 281 16.00 8.76 -14.97
N ILE A 282 14.74 8.63 -15.42
CA ILE A 282 14.40 8.01 -16.72
C ILE A 282 15.03 8.81 -17.86
N GLU A 283 14.91 10.15 -17.84
CA GLU A 283 15.51 11.02 -18.87
C GLU A 283 17.03 10.94 -18.92
N ASN A 284 17.68 10.87 -17.75
CA ASN A 284 19.16 10.71 -17.68
C ASN A 284 19.64 9.35 -18.17
N ASN A 285 18.77 8.35 -18.27
CA ASN A 285 19.08 7.00 -18.71
C ASN A 285 18.24 6.58 -19.92
N ILE A 286 17.76 7.53 -20.73
CA ILE A 286 16.80 7.26 -21.82
C ILE A 286 17.35 6.32 -22.89
N ASN A 287 18.67 6.32 -23.12
CA ASN A 287 19.36 5.44 -24.06
C ASN A 287 19.64 4.03 -23.49
N SER A 288 19.30 3.77 -22.23
CA SER A 288 19.38 2.44 -21.62
C SER A 288 18.16 1.61 -22.02
N PRO A 289 18.23 0.25 -21.98
CA PRO A 289 17.13 -0.62 -22.42
C PRO A 289 15.96 -0.67 -21.44
N LEU A 290 15.45 0.51 -21.08
CA LEU A 290 14.28 0.70 -20.25
C LEU A 290 13.01 0.20 -20.96
N LYS A 291 12.08 -0.39 -20.23
CA LYS A 291 10.83 -0.95 -20.76
C LYS A 291 9.66 0.03 -20.56
N TRP A 292 9.22 0.66 -21.63
CA TRP A 292 8.12 1.64 -21.61
C TRP A 292 6.81 1.08 -21.07
N PHE A 293 6.58 -0.23 -21.24
CA PHE A 293 5.44 -0.92 -20.63
C PHE A 293 5.40 -0.69 -19.12
N TYR A 294 6.49 -1.01 -18.41
CA TYR A 294 6.56 -0.83 -16.95
C TYR A 294 6.64 0.64 -16.55
N LEU A 295 7.41 1.46 -17.28
CA LEU A 295 7.51 2.88 -17.03
C LEU A 295 6.17 3.60 -17.09
N SER A 296 5.23 3.17 -17.95
CA SER A 296 3.90 3.76 -18.06
C SER A 296 3.06 3.60 -16.79
N ASN A 297 3.35 2.63 -15.93
CA ASN A 297 2.73 2.48 -14.61
C ASN A 297 3.50 3.16 -13.46
N ASN A 298 4.60 3.86 -13.74
CA ASN A 298 5.37 4.51 -12.70
C ASN A 298 4.58 5.66 -12.05
N PRO A 299 4.37 5.67 -10.71
CA PRO A 299 3.55 6.66 -10.02
C PRO A 299 4.15 8.07 -10.01
N ASN A 300 5.43 8.21 -10.38
CA ASN A 300 6.14 9.49 -10.43
C ASN A 300 6.08 10.18 -11.81
N LEU A 301 5.34 9.63 -12.78
CA LEU A 301 5.17 10.26 -14.08
C LEU A 301 4.56 11.65 -13.94
N THR A 302 5.15 12.61 -14.65
CA THR A 302 4.66 13.99 -14.72
C THR A 302 3.96 14.27 -16.04
N LEU A 303 3.06 15.25 -16.06
CA LEU A 303 2.41 15.70 -17.30
C LEU A 303 3.44 16.11 -18.36
N LYS A 304 4.51 16.82 -17.96
CA LYS A 304 5.60 17.24 -18.86
C LYS A 304 6.25 16.02 -19.53
N PHE A 305 6.56 14.99 -18.75
CA PHE A 305 7.17 13.75 -19.24
C PHE A 305 6.24 13.01 -20.21
N ILE A 306 4.96 12.84 -19.83
CA ILE A 306 3.97 12.15 -20.68
C ILE A 306 3.78 12.89 -22.02
N LYS A 307 3.71 14.22 -22.01
CA LYS A 307 3.62 15.02 -23.24
C LYS A 307 4.84 14.84 -24.15
N LYS A 308 6.04 14.85 -23.56
CA LYS A 308 7.30 14.71 -24.28
C LYS A 308 7.44 13.33 -24.94
N TYR A 309 7.04 12.29 -24.22
CA TYR A 309 7.20 10.89 -24.66
C TYR A 309 5.89 10.20 -25.03
N LYS A 310 4.88 10.96 -25.50
CA LYS A 310 3.52 10.48 -25.80
C LYS A 310 3.45 9.28 -26.75
N ASN A 311 4.45 9.12 -27.62
CA ASN A 311 4.51 8.02 -28.59
C ASN A 311 5.11 6.73 -27.98
N ASN A 312 5.86 6.84 -26.88
CA ASN A 312 6.46 5.73 -26.16
C ASN A 312 5.58 5.25 -25.02
N ILE A 313 4.74 6.11 -24.45
CA ILE A 313 3.83 5.79 -23.35
C ILE A 313 2.79 4.76 -23.81
N ASN A 314 2.69 3.67 -23.05
CA ASN A 314 1.63 2.69 -23.21
C ASN A 314 0.37 3.16 -22.47
N PHE A 315 -0.62 3.68 -23.19
CA PHE A 315 -1.84 4.25 -22.62
C PHE A 315 -2.75 3.19 -21.98
N PHE A 316 -2.71 1.95 -22.44
CA PHE A 316 -3.40 0.82 -21.79
C PHE A 316 -2.89 0.65 -20.36
N ILE A 317 -1.58 0.59 -20.18
CA ILE A 317 -0.95 0.50 -18.85
C ILE A 317 -1.15 1.77 -18.03
N LEU A 318 -1.13 2.94 -18.67
CA LEU A 318 -1.36 4.23 -18.02
C LEU A 318 -2.75 4.32 -17.36
N SER A 319 -3.75 3.56 -17.86
CA SER A 319 -5.09 3.46 -17.27
C SER A 319 -5.08 3.01 -15.81
N TYR A 320 -4.08 2.22 -15.40
CA TYR A 320 -3.90 1.73 -14.03
C TYR A 320 -3.06 2.69 -13.17
N ASN A 321 -2.43 3.71 -13.76
CA ASN A 321 -1.51 4.58 -13.03
C ASN A 321 -2.25 5.45 -12.00
N LYS A 322 -1.83 5.39 -10.75
CA LYS A 322 -2.42 6.16 -9.63
C LYS A 322 -1.96 7.62 -9.60
N PHE A 323 -0.94 8.00 -10.36
CA PHE A 323 -0.34 9.34 -10.37
C PHE A 323 -0.07 9.90 -8.96
N THR A 324 0.48 9.09 -8.08
CA THR A 324 0.63 9.40 -6.65
C THR A 324 1.46 10.67 -6.44
N TYR A 325 2.53 10.85 -7.21
CA TYR A 325 3.36 12.06 -7.13
C TYR A 325 2.56 13.32 -7.46
N HIS A 326 1.77 13.30 -8.55
CA HIS A 326 0.95 14.44 -8.96
C HIS A 326 -0.11 14.75 -7.92
N ASN A 327 -0.82 13.74 -7.43
CA ASN A 327 -1.85 13.89 -6.42
C ASN A 327 -1.29 14.45 -5.11
N ASN A 328 -0.15 13.97 -4.64
CA ASN A 328 0.54 14.49 -3.46
C ASN A 328 0.98 15.94 -3.64
N LEU A 329 1.45 16.31 -4.84
CA LEU A 329 1.84 17.69 -5.16
C LEU A 329 0.63 18.62 -5.12
N ILE A 330 -0.50 18.23 -5.70
CA ILE A 330 -1.75 19.00 -5.63
C ILE A 330 -2.22 19.17 -4.19
N GLN A 331 -2.17 18.13 -3.36
CA GLN A 331 -2.52 18.22 -1.93
C GLN A 331 -1.61 19.22 -1.19
N LYS A 332 -0.30 19.19 -1.44
CA LYS A 332 0.65 20.17 -0.85
C LYS A 332 0.36 21.59 -1.28
N ILE A 333 0.06 21.81 -2.57
CA ILE A 333 -0.32 23.13 -3.09
C ILE A 333 -1.61 23.62 -2.43
N ASN A 334 -2.65 22.79 -2.37
CA ASN A 334 -3.92 23.14 -1.74
C ASN A 334 -3.75 23.46 -0.24
N LYS A 335 -2.91 22.71 0.49
CA LYS A 335 -2.59 23.01 1.88
C LYS A 335 -1.91 24.38 2.02
N ARG A 336 -0.92 24.70 1.17
CA ARG A 336 -0.24 26.02 1.16
C ARG A 336 -1.21 27.15 0.82
N LEU A 337 -2.09 26.96 -0.17
CA LEU A 337 -3.11 27.94 -0.52
C LEU A 337 -4.10 28.20 0.61
N LYS A 338 -4.53 27.17 1.35
CA LYS A 338 -5.37 27.33 2.55
C LYS A 338 -4.66 28.12 3.63
N ILE A 339 -3.37 27.83 3.89
CA ILE A 339 -2.54 28.59 4.85
C ILE A 339 -2.42 30.04 4.38
N PHE A 340 -2.11 30.27 3.11
CA PHE A 340 -1.97 31.62 2.57
C PHE A 340 -3.28 32.42 2.66
N TYR A 341 -4.43 31.78 2.33
CA TYR A 341 -5.75 32.38 2.48
C TYR A 341 -6.05 32.75 3.93
N TYR A 342 -5.77 31.84 4.88
CA TYR A 342 -5.94 32.07 6.30
C TYR A 342 -5.07 33.24 6.79
N LEU A 343 -3.79 33.29 6.42
CA LEU A 343 -2.86 34.37 6.77
C LEU A 343 -3.30 35.71 6.18
N LYS A 344 -3.79 35.72 4.94
CA LYS A 344 -4.28 36.96 4.28
C LYS A 344 -5.49 37.57 5.01
N HIS A 345 -6.35 36.74 5.61
CA HIS A 345 -7.54 37.20 6.34
C HIS A 345 -7.29 37.42 7.84
N ASN A 346 -6.12 37.03 8.37
CA ASN A 346 -5.67 37.26 9.75
C ASN A 346 -4.41 38.11 9.75
N LYS A 347 -4.56 39.39 9.51
CA LYS A 347 -3.46 40.37 9.33
C LYS A 347 -2.42 40.32 10.45
N ASN A 348 -2.87 40.25 11.72
CA ASN A 348 -1.97 40.18 12.88
C ASN A 348 -1.06 38.93 12.86
N LEU A 349 -1.56 37.78 12.41
CA LEU A 349 -0.75 36.55 12.36
C LEU A 349 0.23 36.60 11.18
N TYR A 350 -0.16 37.22 10.06
CA TYR A 350 0.71 37.41 8.90
C TYR A 350 1.95 38.29 9.28
N ASP A 351 1.72 39.37 10.01
CA ASP A 351 2.78 40.27 10.44
C ASP A 351 3.71 39.62 11.46
N ILE A 352 3.21 38.81 12.39
CA ILE A 352 4.02 38.03 13.34
C ILE A 352 4.89 37.02 12.58
N ILE A 353 4.35 36.27 11.65
CA ILE A 353 5.12 35.28 10.88
C ILE A 353 6.16 35.96 9.99
N ARG A 354 5.82 37.05 9.34
CA ARG A 354 6.75 37.85 8.56
C ARG A 354 7.88 38.38 9.42
N TYR A 355 7.59 38.95 10.59
CA TYR A 355 8.56 39.41 11.56
C TYR A 355 9.50 38.29 12.01
N THR A 356 8.95 37.10 12.30
CA THR A 356 9.73 35.94 12.73
C THR A 356 10.65 35.45 11.60
N LEU A 357 10.15 35.35 10.36
CA LEU A 357 10.96 34.92 9.23
C LEU A 357 12.06 35.92 8.82
N THR A 358 11.82 37.22 9.02
CA THR A 358 12.83 38.24 8.69
C THR A 358 13.91 38.40 9.75
N ASN A 359 13.66 37.95 10.99
CA ASN A 359 14.63 38.11 12.09
C ASN A 359 15.35 36.82 12.52
N PHE A 360 14.96 35.64 11.96
CA PHE A 360 15.53 34.33 12.28
C PHE A 360 16.04 33.53 11.04
N LEU A 361 16.07 34.15 9.86
CA LEU A 361 16.75 33.70 8.64
C LEU A 361 17.84 34.72 8.26
#